data_6afcd5512710197567b0ffd3741f1302
#
_entry.id   6afcd5512710197567b0ffd3741f1302
#
_cell.length_a   1.000
_cell.length_b   1.000
_cell.length_c   1.000
_cell.angle_alpha   90.00
_cell.angle_beta   90.00
_cell.angle_gamma   90.00
#
_symmetry.space_group_name_H-M   'P 1'
#
loop_
_entity.id
_entity.type
_entity.pdbx_description
1 polymer ?
#
loop_
_entity_poly.entity_id
_entity_poly.type
_entity_poly.pdbx_seq_one_letter_code
_entity_poly.pdbx_strand_id
1 'polypeptide(L)'
;LAYGGAMLPYAMVLHDGQGQVVSTEWIAAGAASLPFSAHETRASTGKTVVRYLRLGFTHIVPLGLDHVLFVLGIFFSSARWRPVLAQVTAFTIAHSITLALAMTGVVQAPPSFVEPLIAASIVYVAVENLLTDRLRVWRLAVVFAFGLLHGLGFAGVLTSLGLPAGQLAWALAGFNVGVEFGQLAVIVAAAALLLLLRLVIKSPRERIAVPASCAIAIVGAYWTIERLGLLG
;
A
#
# COMPACT_ATOMS: atom_id res chain seq x y z
N LEU A 1 -0.75 24.32 -22.82
CA LEU A 1 -1.67 24.85 -21.80
C LEU A 1 -1.11 24.47 -20.44
N ALA A 2 -0.49 25.42 -19.76
CA ALA A 2 -0.06 25.24 -18.37
C ALA A 2 -1.27 25.50 -17.46
N TYR A 3 -1.81 24.47 -16.84
CA TYR A 3 -2.74 24.63 -15.72
C TYR A 3 -1.91 24.95 -14.47
N GLY A 4 -1.72 26.23 -14.20
CA GLY A 4 -1.16 26.68 -12.93
C GLY A 4 -2.24 26.69 -11.86
N GLY A 5 -2.00 26.00 -10.73
CA GLY A 5 -2.77 26.23 -9.51
C GLY A 5 -3.41 25.03 -8.84
N ALA A 6 -3.18 23.78 -9.23
CA ALA A 6 -3.63 22.65 -8.44
C ALA A 6 -2.83 22.58 -7.13
N MET A 7 -3.49 22.76 -5.98
CA MET A 7 -2.87 22.64 -4.65
C MET A 7 -2.52 21.20 -4.27
N LEU A 8 -2.99 20.21 -5.05
CA LEU A 8 -2.74 18.77 -4.83
C LEU A 8 -1.94 18.20 -5.99
N PRO A 9 -1.12 17.16 -5.77
CA PRO A 9 -0.46 16.46 -6.85
C PRO A 9 -1.51 15.79 -7.76
N TYR A 10 -1.29 15.85 -9.07
CA TYR A 10 -2.21 15.26 -10.05
C TYR A 10 -1.45 14.46 -11.11
N ALA A 11 -2.16 13.51 -11.73
CA ALA A 11 -1.63 12.75 -12.85
C ALA A 11 -2.10 13.39 -14.18
N MET A 12 -1.16 13.67 -15.07
CA MET A 12 -1.45 14.05 -16.44
C MET A 12 -1.32 12.82 -17.33
N VAL A 13 -2.43 12.41 -17.95
CA VAL A 13 -2.49 11.28 -18.88
C VAL A 13 -2.63 11.81 -20.30
N LEU A 14 -1.72 11.42 -21.17
CA LEU A 14 -1.74 11.80 -22.59
C LEU A 14 -2.21 10.60 -23.43
N HIS A 15 -3.18 10.85 -24.28
CA HIS A 15 -3.71 9.89 -25.22
C HIS A 15 -3.27 10.25 -26.64
N ASP A 16 -3.06 9.23 -27.49
CA ASP A 16 -2.89 9.42 -28.93
C ASP A 16 -4.23 9.71 -29.63
N GLY A 17 -4.20 9.96 -30.94
CA GLY A 17 -5.39 10.19 -31.75
C GLY A 17 -6.34 8.97 -31.86
N GLN A 18 -5.94 7.82 -31.33
CA GLN A 18 -6.74 6.60 -31.26
C GLN A 18 -7.25 6.32 -29.84
N GLY A 19 -7.03 7.25 -28.89
CA GLY A 19 -7.43 7.09 -27.48
C GLY A 19 -6.51 6.19 -26.64
N GLN A 20 -5.36 5.75 -27.17
CA GLN A 20 -4.39 4.96 -26.43
C GLN A 20 -3.55 5.86 -25.52
N VAL A 21 -3.27 5.41 -24.31
CA VAL A 21 -2.39 6.14 -23.37
C VAL A 21 -0.95 6.10 -23.86
N VAL A 22 -0.42 7.29 -24.19
CA VAL A 22 0.96 7.45 -24.67
C VAL A 22 1.91 7.71 -23.51
N SER A 23 1.49 8.52 -22.55
CA SER A 23 2.30 8.86 -21.38
C SER A 23 1.42 9.25 -20.20
N THR A 24 1.93 9.01 -18.99
CA THR A 24 1.36 9.50 -17.74
C THR A 24 2.46 10.11 -16.90
N GLU A 25 2.27 11.35 -16.47
CA GLU A 25 3.21 12.09 -15.63
C GLU A 25 2.53 12.51 -14.33
N TRP A 26 3.20 12.26 -13.20
CA TRP A 26 2.79 12.79 -11.91
C TRP A 26 3.41 14.15 -11.69
N ILE A 27 2.55 15.15 -11.50
CA ILE A 27 2.96 16.53 -11.28
C ILE A 27 2.73 16.84 -9.81
N ALA A 28 3.81 17.17 -9.10
CA ALA A 28 3.75 17.59 -7.71
C ALA A 28 2.92 18.88 -7.58
N ALA A 29 2.32 19.09 -6.42
CA ALA A 29 1.58 20.30 -6.12
C ALA A 29 2.42 21.54 -6.41
N GLY A 30 1.90 22.46 -7.23
CA GLY A 30 2.59 23.69 -7.62
C GLY A 30 3.70 23.54 -8.69
N ALA A 31 3.99 22.32 -9.17
CA ALA A 31 4.94 22.09 -10.25
C ALA A 31 4.29 22.21 -11.64
N ALA A 32 5.07 22.59 -12.64
CA ALA A 32 4.66 22.55 -14.03
C ALA A 32 5.06 21.21 -14.67
N SER A 33 4.26 20.72 -15.64
CA SER A 33 4.65 19.58 -16.45
C SER A 33 5.90 19.88 -17.27
N LEU A 34 6.77 18.88 -17.44
CA LEU A 34 7.88 18.98 -18.40
C LEU A 34 7.34 19.09 -19.83
N PRO A 35 8.09 19.73 -20.77
CA PRO A 35 7.69 19.79 -22.14
C PRO A 35 7.49 18.38 -22.71
N PHE A 36 6.30 18.12 -23.23
CA PHE A 36 5.96 16.82 -23.80
C PHE A 36 6.59 16.67 -25.20
N SER A 37 7.31 15.56 -25.40
CA SER A 37 7.79 15.18 -26.73
C SER A 37 6.89 14.09 -27.31
N ALA A 38 6.17 14.39 -28.39
CA ALA A 38 5.28 13.47 -29.08
C ALA A 38 6.00 12.23 -29.71
N HIS A 39 7.32 12.18 -29.64
CA HIS A 39 8.16 11.11 -30.17
C HIS A 39 8.54 10.01 -29.16
N GLU A 40 8.12 10.08 -27.90
CA GLU A 40 8.31 8.97 -26.95
C GLU A 40 7.32 7.82 -27.19
N THR A 41 7.31 7.31 -28.41
CA THR A 41 6.63 6.09 -28.79
C THR A 41 7.33 4.89 -28.16
N ARG A 42 6.64 4.20 -27.26
CA ARG A 42 7.00 3.02 -26.44
C ARG A 42 7.98 3.33 -25.31
N ALA A 43 7.42 3.57 -24.14
CA ALA A 43 8.21 3.51 -22.92
C ALA A 43 8.96 2.16 -22.86
N SER A 44 10.29 2.21 -22.73
CA SER A 44 11.09 0.99 -22.54
C SER A 44 10.56 0.22 -21.33
N THR A 45 10.45 -1.09 -21.45
CA THR A 45 10.02 -1.99 -20.36
C THR A 45 10.79 -1.69 -19.06
N GLY A 46 12.09 -1.43 -19.14
CA GLY A 46 12.89 -1.06 -17.97
C GLY A 46 12.44 0.24 -17.31
N LYS A 47 12.13 1.28 -18.10
CA LYS A 47 11.59 2.54 -17.56
C LYS A 47 10.24 2.33 -16.87
N THR A 48 9.37 1.50 -17.46
CA THR A 48 8.08 1.14 -16.86
C THR A 48 8.27 0.43 -15.52
N VAL A 49 9.12 -0.60 -15.46
CA VAL A 49 9.40 -1.34 -14.22
C VAL A 49 9.91 -0.41 -13.13
N VAL A 50 10.91 0.43 -13.42
CA VAL A 50 11.47 1.36 -12.43
C VAL A 50 10.44 2.38 -11.96
N ARG A 51 9.63 2.92 -12.87
CA ARG A 51 8.54 3.85 -12.54
C ARG A 51 7.54 3.22 -11.58
N TYR A 52 7.05 2.01 -11.90
CA TYR A 52 6.06 1.31 -11.10
C TYR A 52 6.64 0.77 -9.79
N LEU A 53 7.92 0.39 -9.75
CA LEU A 53 8.63 0.08 -8.51
C LEU A 53 8.63 1.30 -7.56
N ARG A 54 8.97 2.47 -8.08
CA ARG A 54 8.89 3.70 -7.28
C ARG A 54 7.47 4.00 -6.80
N LEU A 55 6.47 3.83 -7.67
CA LEU A 55 5.05 4.01 -7.31
C LEU A 55 4.63 3.02 -6.22
N GLY A 56 4.99 1.75 -6.32
CA GLY A 56 4.70 0.73 -5.31
C GLY A 56 5.38 1.05 -3.97
N PHE A 57 6.62 1.50 -3.98
CA PHE A 57 7.30 1.94 -2.77
C PHE A 57 6.60 3.15 -2.13
N THR A 58 6.32 4.18 -2.92
CA THR A 58 5.67 5.40 -2.41
C THR A 58 4.21 5.17 -2.03
N HIS A 59 3.56 4.17 -2.59
CA HIS A 59 2.24 3.71 -2.17
C HIS A 59 2.24 3.24 -0.70
N ILE A 60 3.34 2.68 -0.22
CA ILE A 60 3.50 2.30 1.19
C ILE A 60 4.07 3.49 1.99
N VAL A 61 5.23 4.02 1.59
CA VAL A 61 5.96 5.07 2.31
C VAL A 61 6.20 6.26 1.37
N PRO A 62 5.63 7.44 1.66
CA PRO A 62 4.90 7.84 2.88
C PRO A 62 3.36 7.80 2.74
N LEU A 63 2.80 7.40 1.59
CA LEU A 63 1.40 7.68 1.25
C LEU A 63 0.39 6.68 1.84
N GLY A 64 0.80 5.43 2.09
CA GLY A 64 -0.08 4.34 2.48
C GLY A 64 -0.13 4.10 3.98
N LEU A 65 -0.67 5.02 4.77
CA LEU A 65 -0.77 4.87 6.22
C LEU A 65 -1.52 3.60 6.65
N ASP A 66 -2.52 3.16 5.90
CA ASP A 66 -3.21 1.88 6.12
C ASP A 66 -2.22 0.71 6.12
N HIS A 67 -1.37 0.66 5.09
CA HIS A 67 -0.34 -0.38 4.96
C HIS A 67 0.73 -0.26 6.05
N VAL A 68 1.17 0.97 6.37
CA VAL A 68 2.14 1.21 7.44
C VAL A 68 1.62 0.68 8.77
N LEU A 69 0.38 1.02 9.16
CA LEU A 69 -0.21 0.56 10.41
C LEU A 69 -0.47 -0.95 10.40
N PHE A 70 -0.91 -1.50 9.27
CA PHE A 70 -1.11 -2.94 9.12
C PHE A 70 0.21 -3.71 9.28
N VAL A 71 1.28 -3.26 8.60
CA VAL A 71 2.63 -3.86 8.69
C VAL A 71 3.21 -3.73 10.09
N LEU A 72 3.02 -2.59 10.77
CA LEU A 72 3.39 -2.44 12.17
C LEU A 72 2.61 -3.40 13.08
N GLY A 73 1.33 -3.61 12.83
CA GLY A 73 0.52 -4.62 13.51
C GLY A 73 1.09 -6.03 13.31
N ILE A 74 1.50 -6.40 12.09
CA ILE A 74 2.21 -7.66 11.81
C ILE A 74 3.54 -7.71 12.55
N PHE A 75 4.33 -6.64 12.54
CA PHE A 75 5.63 -6.57 13.20
C PHE A 75 5.53 -6.81 14.71
N PHE A 76 4.57 -6.19 15.39
CA PHE A 76 4.37 -6.37 16.83
C PHE A 76 3.79 -7.72 17.22
N SER A 77 3.29 -8.51 16.26
CA SER A 77 2.73 -9.83 16.53
C SER A 77 3.76 -10.88 16.92
N SER A 78 5.03 -10.70 16.55
CA SER A 78 6.06 -11.71 16.75
C SER A 78 7.43 -11.09 16.96
N ALA A 79 8.16 -11.64 17.92
CA ALA A 79 9.59 -11.33 18.08
C ALA A 79 10.49 -12.03 17.04
N ARG A 80 9.93 -12.94 16.24
CA ARG A 80 10.68 -13.72 15.24
C ARG A 80 10.49 -13.11 13.86
N TRP A 81 11.57 -12.81 13.16
CA TRP A 81 11.53 -12.19 11.83
C TRP A 81 10.92 -13.06 10.73
N ARG A 82 11.15 -14.40 10.78
CA ARG A 82 10.62 -15.33 9.75
C ARG A 82 9.10 -15.32 9.62
N PRO A 83 8.31 -15.45 10.71
CA PRO A 83 6.86 -15.32 10.62
C PRO A 83 6.38 -13.94 10.17
N VAL A 84 7.08 -12.87 10.53
CA VAL A 84 6.75 -11.52 10.09
C VAL A 84 6.93 -11.40 8.59
N LEU A 85 8.08 -11.81 8.04
CA LEU A 85 8.33 -11.80 6.60
C LEU A 85 7.33 -12.69 5.84
N ALA A 86 7.05 -13.90 6.33
CA ALA A 86 6.07 -14.78 5.69
C ALA A 86 4.68 -14.15 5.59
N GLN A 87 4.24 -13.42 6.62
CA GLN A 87 2.97 -12.69 6.60
C GLN A 87 2.99 -11.53 5.61
N VAL A 88 4.05 -10.74 5.60
CA VAL A 88 4.20 -9.60 4.68
C VAL A 88 4.23 -10.08 3.23
N THR A 89 5.02 -11.09 2.91
CA THR A 89 5.06 -11.65 1.55
C THR A 89 3.72 -12.29 1.14
N ALA A 90 3.05 -13.00 2.06
CA ALA A 90 1.71 -13.53 1.77
C ALA A 90 0.69 -12.43 1.50
N PHE A 91 0.75 -11.32 2.24
CA PHE A 91 -0.05 -10.13 1.99
C PHE A 91 0.24 -9.55 0.60
N THR A 92 1.52 -9.35 0.25
CA THR A 92 1.91 -8.80 -1.07
C THR A 92 1.47 -9.69 -2.22
N ILE A 93 1.56 -11.01 -2.09
CA ILE A 93 1.07 -11.96 -3.10
C ILE A 93 -0.45 -11.81 -3.28
N ALA A 94 -1.20 -11.81 -2.19
CA ALA A 94 -2.66 -11.64 -2.21
C ALA A 94 -3.07 -10.30 -2.81
N HIS A 95 -2.42 -9.21 -2.37
CA HIS A 95 -2.59 -7.86 -2.91
C HIS A 95 -2.36 -7.83 -4.42
N SER A 96 -1.28 -8.46 -4.88
CA SER A 96 -0.94 -8.54 -6.31
C SER A 96 -2.02 -9.25 -7.13
N ILE A 97 -2.57 -10.34 -6.59
CA ILE A 97 -3.63 -11.11 -7.26
C ILE A 97 -4.87 -10.24 -7.49
N THR A 98 -5.40 -9.62 -6.45
CA THR A 98 -6.61 -8.81 -6.58
C THR A 98 -6.38 -7.52 -7.34
N LEU A 99 -5.21 -6.90 -7.20
CA LEU A 99 -4.82 -5.75 -8.01
C LEU A 99 -4.81 -6.10 -9.50
N ALA A 100 -4.22 -7.25 -9.88
CA ALA A 100 -4.21 -7.72 -11.27
C ALA A 100 -5.62 -8.01 -11.79
N LEU A 101 -6.46 -8.69 -11.00
CA LEU A 101 -7.85 -8.99 -11.37
C LEU A 101 -8.69 -7.73 -11.52
N ALA A 102 -8.47 -6.75 -10.67
CA ALA A 102 -9.19 -5.48 -10.74
C ALA A 102 -8.73 -4.61 -11.93
N MET A 103 -7.42 -4.58 -12.22
CA MET A 103 -6.86 -3.88 -13.38
C MET A 103 -7.32 -4.48 -14.71
N THR A 104 -7.59 -5.78 -14.75
CA THR A 104 -8.15 -6.48 -15.95
C THR A 104 -9.68 -6.42 -16.02
N GLY A 105 -10.34 -5.76 -15.06
CA GLY A 105 -11.80 -5.64 -15.03
C GLY A 105 -12.55 -6.91 -14.59
N VAL A 106 -11.82 -7.97 -14.19
CA VAL A 106 -12.43 -9.25 -13.76
C VAL A 106 -13.14 -9.10 -12.42
N VAL A 107 -12.60 -8.26 -11.52
CA VAL A 107 -13.18 -7.96 -10.21
C VAL A 107 -13.30 -6.46 -10.05
N GLN A 108 -14.46 -6.02 -9.59
CA GLN A 108 -14.70 -4.62 -9.24
C GLN A 108 -15.41 -4.57 -7.88
N ALA A 109 -14.95 -3.70 -7.01
CA ALA A 109 -15.59 -3.48 -5.72
C ALA A 109 -15.65 -1.96 -5.43
N PRO A 110 -16.80 -1.45 -4.95
CA PRO A 110 -16.93 -0.03 -4.67
C PRO A 110 -16.02 0.37 -3.49
N PRO A 111 -15.33 1.52 -3.58
CA PRO A 111 -14.47 2.01 -2.50
C PRO A 111 -15.19 2.11 -1.15
N SER A 112 -16.46 2.53 -1.17
CA SER A 112 -17.31 2.63 0.03
C SER A 112 -17.48 1.31 0.80
N PHE A 113 -17.24 0.16 0.17
CA PHE A 113 -17.25 -1.14 0.80
C PHE A 113 -15.82 -1.59 1.19
N VAL A 114 -14.86 -1.34 0.33
CA VAL A 114 -13.48 -1.85 0.50
C VAL A 114 -12.73 -1.06 1.57
N GLU A 115 -12.83 0.27 1.57
CA GLU A 115 -12.07 1.13 2.47
C GLU A 115 -12.38 0.91 3.96
N PRO A 116 -13.66 0.78 4.39
CA PRO A 116 -13.96 0.42 5.78
C PRO A 116 -13.40 -0.94 6.19
N LEU A 117 -13.42 -1.93 5.29
CA LEU A 117 -12.87 -3.26 5.56
C LEU A 117 -11.36 -3.25 5.66
N ILE A 118 -10.66 -2.43 4.86
CA ILE A 118 -9.23 -2.19 5.00
C ILE A 118 -8.94 -1.65 6.41
N ALA A 119 -9.64 -0.62 6.86
CA ALA A 119 -9.46 -0.06 8.20
C ALA A 119 -9.79 -1.07 9.30
N ALA A 120 -10.87 -1.85 9.16
CA ALA A 120 -11.23 -2.93 10.09
C ALA A 120 -10.16 -4.03 10.17
N SER A 121 -9.46 -4.34 9.06
CA SER A 121 -8.36 -5.30 9.06
C SER A 121 -7.19 -4.85 9.94
N ILE A 122 -6.92 -3.54 10.00
CA ILE A 122 -5.89 -2.94 10.87
C ILE A 122 -6.30 -3.14 12.35
N VAL A 123 -7.57 -2.86 12.67
CA VAL A 123 -8.12 -3.10 14.02
C VAL A 123 -7.96 -4.57 14.40
N TYR A 124 -8.34 -5.47 13.50
CA TYR A 124 -8.27 -6.91 13.75
C TYR A 124 -6.84 -7.36 14.14
N VAL A 125 -5.83 -6.99 13.32
CA VAL A 125 -4.43 -7.38 13.56
C VAL A 125 -3.92 -6.79 14.87
N ALA A 126 -4.29 -5.54 15.17
CA ALA A 126 -3.87 -4.87 16.40
C ALA A 126 -4.52 -5.50 17.65
N VAL A 127 -5.82 -5.78 17.60
CA VAL A 127 -6.56 -6.42 18.71
C VAL A 127 -6.06 -7.86 18.95
N GLU A 128 -5.80 -8.61 17.88
CA GLU A 128 -5.23 -9.96 18.02
C GLU A 128 -3.88 -9.94 18.76
N ASN A 129 -3.04 -8.92 18.53
CA ASN A 129 -1.78 -8.77 19.28
C ASN A 129 -1.99 -8.52 20.78
N LEU A 130 -3.12 -7.93 21.17
CA LEU A 130 -3.46 -7.68 22.57
C LEU A 130 -4.00 -8.95 23.25
N LEU A 131 -4.70 -9.79 22.49
CA LEU A 131 -5.40 -10.97 23.03
C LEU A 131 -4.53 -12.23 23.05
N THR A 132 -3.47 -12.32 22.22
CA THR A 132 -2.67 -13.55 22.14
C THR A 132 -1.18 -13.27 21.92
N ASP A 133 -0.37 -14.09 22.59
CA ASP A 133 1.09 -14.07 22.47
C ASP A 133 1.61 -15.08 21.44
N ARG A 134 0.73 -15.94 20.97
CA ARG A 134 1.09 -17.05 20.10
C ARG A 134 0.60 -16.82 18.69
N LEU A 135 1.52 -16.89 17.73
CA LEU A 135 1.15 -16.93 16.33
C LEU A 135 0.42 -18.23 16.01
N ARG A 136 -0.84 -18.11 15.63
CA ARG A 136 -1.65 -19.24 15.18
C ARG A 136 -1.38 -19.48 13.69
N VAL A 137 -1.44 -20.76 13.26
CA VAL A 137 -1.17 -21.13 11.85
C VAL A 137 -2.15 -20.45 10.88
N TRP A 138 -3.41 -20.28 11.29
CA TRP A 138 -4.45 -19.64 10.47
C TRP A 138 -4.22 -18.13 10.25
N ARG A 139 -3.36 -17.48 11.05
CA ARG A 139 -3.07 -16.05 10.91
C ARG A 139 -2.51 -15.70 9.52
N LEU A 140 -1.70 -16.60 8.94
CA LEU A 140 -1.19 -16.41 7.58
C LEU A 140 -2.33 -16.34 6.55
N ALA A 141 -3.35 -17.18 6.70
CA ALA A 141 -4.53 -17.17 5.83
C ALA A 141 -5.36 -15.89 6.00
N VAL A 142 -5.48 -15.37 7.23
CA VAL A 142 -6.19 -14.11 7.51
C VAL A 142 -5.43 -12.93 6.92
N VAL A 143 -4.12 -12.86 7.10
CA VAL A 143 -3.28 -11.80 6.51
C VAL A 143 -3.34 -11.88 4.98
N PHE A 144 -3.36 -13.07 4.40
CA PHE A 144 -3.58 -13.26 2.96
C PHE A 144 -4.95 -12.71 2.53
N ALA A 145 -6.03 -13.03 3.25
CA ALA A 145 -7.37 -12.51 2.96
C ALA A 145 -7.42 -10.97 3.04
N PHE A 146 -6.74 -10.37 4.02
CA PHE A 146 -6.62 -8.92 4.11
C PHE A 146 -5.78 -8.33 2.96
N GLY A 147 -4.75 -9.03 2.50
CA GLY A 147 -4.01 -8.64 1.30
C GLY A 147 -4.91 -8.56 0.07
N LEU A 148 -5.85 -9.53 -0.11
CA LEU A 148 -6.84 -9.49 -1.20
C LEU A 148 -7.71 -8.23 -1.11
N LEU A 149 -8.15 -7.83 0.08
CA LEU A 149 -8.95 -6.61 0.28
C LEU A 149 -8.15 -5.35 -0.08
N HIS A 150 -6.92 -5.25 0.39
CA HIS A 150 -6.07 -4.09 0.15
C HIS A 150 -5.76 -3.89 -1.35
N GLY A 151 -5.58 -4.99 -2.10
CA GLY A 151 -5.36 -4.92 -3.55
C GLY A 151 -6.54 -4.36 -4.33
N LEU A 152 -7.78 -4.60 -3.86
CA LEU A 152 -8.97 -4.00 -4.45
C LEU A 152 -9.04 -2.49 -4.22
N GLY A 153 -8.57 -2.01 -3.06
CA GLY A 153 -8.65 -0.58 -2.70
C GLY A 153 -7.77 0.31 -3.58
N PHE A 154 -6.70 -0.20 -4.17
CA PHE A 154 -5.77 0.61 -4.96
C PHE A 154 -6.00 0.52 -6.48
N ALA A 155 -6.80 -0.42 -6.94
CA ALA A 155 -7.00 -0.68 -8.36
C ALA A 155 -7.53 0.54 -9.14
N GLY A 156 -8.45 1.29 -8.56
CA GLY A 156 -9.01 2.51 -9.17
C GLY A 156 -7.94 3.58 -9.43
N VAL A 157 -7.06 3.80 -8.46
CA VAL A 157 -5.94 4.75 -8.59
C VAL A 157 -4.98 4.30 -9.69
N LEU A 158 -4.60 3.03 -9.72
CA LEU A 158 -3.66 2.52 -10.70
C LEU A 158 -4.25 2.53 -12.12
N THR A 159 -5.54 2.29 -12.26
CA THR A 159 -6.26 2.39 -13.55
C THR A 159 -6.29 3.82 -14.07
N SER A 160 -6.51 4.81 -13.19
CA SER A 160 -6.53 6.24 -13.58
C SER A 160 -5.17 6.76 -14.05
N LEU A 161 -4.07 6.09 -13.67
CA LEU A 161 -2.71 6.44 -14.11
C LEU A 161 -2.41 6.10 -15.56
N GLY A 162 -3.27 5.31 -16.21
CA GLY A 162 -3.08 4.84 -17.57
C GLY A 162 -1.82 3.97 -17.73
N LEU A 163 -2.02 2.77 -18.22
CA LEU A 163 -0.91 1.85 -18.49
C LEU A 163 -0.59 1.86 -19.99
N PRO A 164 0.68 1.93 -20.39
CA PRO A 164 1.04 1.73 -21.78
C PRO A 164 0.56 0.37 -22.25
N ALA A 165 -0.04 0.32 -23.45
CA ALA A 165 -0.55 -0.92 -24.02
C ALA A 165 0.52 -2.03 -24.01
N GLY A 166 0.15 -3.22 -23.56
CA GLY A 166 1.03 -4.39 -23.52
C GLY A 166 2.08 -4.41 -22.37
N GLN A 167 2.07 -3.43 -21.46
CA GLN A 167 3.06 -3.39 -20.36
C GLN A 167 2.47 -3.67 -18.97
N LEU A 168 1.21 -4.10 -18.89
CA LEU A 168 0.51 -4.35 -17.63
C LEU A 168 1.28 -5.30 -16.70
N ALA A 169 1.77 -6.43 -17.23
CA ALA A 169 2.49 -7.42 -16.43
C ALA A 169 3.79 -6.85 -15.82
N TRP A 170 4.55 -6.07 -16.60
CA TRP A 170 5.79 -5.44 -16.13
C TRP A 170 5.52 -4.32 -15.13
N ALA A 171 4.47 -3.55 -15.34
CA ALA A 171 4.03 -2.52 -14.41
C ALA A 171 3.59 -3.12 -13.07
N LEU A 172 2.74 -4.15 -13.10
CA LEU A 172 2.31 -4.87 -11.88
C LEU A 172 3.49 -5.54 -11.16
N ALA A 173 4.39 -6.17 -11.88
CA ALA A 173 5.59 -6.76 -11.28
C ALA A 173 6.45 -5.70 -10.58
N GLY A 174 6.75 -4.60 -11.27
CA GLY A 174 7.49 -3.48 -10.68
C GLY A 174 6.80 -2.89 -9.47
N PHE A 175 5.48 -2.65 -9.56
CA PHE A 175 4.68 -2.10 -8.47
C PHE A 175 4.71 -3.00 -7.22
N ASN A 176 4.46 -4.30 -7.38
CA ASN A 176 4.43 -5.24 -6.25
C ASN A 176 5.80 -5.43 -5.60
N VAL A 177 6.88 -5.43 -6.38
CA VAL A 177 8.25 -5.40 -5.83
C VAL A 177 8.48 -4.10 -5.04
N GLY A 178 7.99 -2.97 -5.53
CA GLY A 178 8.02 -1.69 -4.81
C GLY A 178 7.25 -1.72 -3.50
N VAL A 179 6.05 -2.31 -3.50
CA VAL A 179 5.23 -2.54 -2.29
C VAL A 179 6.00 -3.36 -1.26
N GLU A 180 6.58 -4.49 -1.66
CA GLU A 180 7.39 -5.34 -0.77
C GLU A 180 8.56 -4.56 -0.15
N PHE A 181 9.31 -3.79 -0.95
CA PHE A 181 10.38 -2.93 -0.44
C PHE A 181 9.87 -1.85 0.52
N GLY A 182 8.72 -1.24 0.25
CA GLY A 182 8.09 -0.28 1.14
C GLY A 182 7.75 -0.90 2.51
N GLN A 183 7.16 -2.08 2.51
CA GLN A 183 6.83 -2.83 3.72
C GLN A 183 8.08 -3.24 4.50
N LEU A 184 9.12 -3.73 3.81
CA LEU A 184 10.41 -4.05 4.43
C LEU A 184 11.07 -2.81 5.04
N ALA A 185 10.98 -1.65 4.39
CA ALA A 185 11.49 -0.39 4.94
C ALA A 185 10.79 -0.03 6.26
N VAL A 186 9.46 -0.20 6.34
CA VAL A 186 8.69 0.00 7.59
C VAL A 186 9.17 -0.95 8.68
N ILE A 187 9.35 -2.25 8.37
CA ILE A 187 9.83 -3.25 9.33
C ILE A 187 11.23 -2.91 9.82
N VAL A 188 12.14 -2.54 8.92
CA VAL A 188 13.52 -2.17 9.29
C VAL A 188 13.53 -0.93 10.18
N ALA A 189 12.75 0.09 9.84
CA ALA A 189 12.62 1.30 10.66
C ALA A 189 12.05 0.98 12.05
N ALA A 190 11.00 0.17 12.13
CA ALA A 190 10.41 -0.27 13.39
C ALA A 190 11.38 -1.12 14.23
N ALA A 191 12.13 -2.02 13.60
CA ALA A 191 13.13 -2.85 14.27
C ALA A 191 14.29 -2.01 14.80
N ALA A 192 14.79 -1.05 14.02
CA ALA A 192 15.84 -0.13 14.46
C ALA A 192 15.38 0.72 15.64
N LEU A 193 14.16 1.29 15.56
CA LEU A 193 13.59 2.04 16.68
C LEU A 193 13.42 1.16 17.92
N LEU A 194 12.89 -0.05 17.77
CA LEU A 194 12.73 -0.98 18.88
C LEU A 194 14.08 -1.36 19.50
N LEU A 195 15.14 -1.53 18.71
CA LEU A 195 16.48 -1.83 19.20
C LEU A 195 17.03 -0.68 20.05
N LEU A 196 16.86 0.57 19.59
CA LEU A 196 17.25 1.76 20.35
C LEU A 196 16.47 1.87 21.67
N LEU A 197 15.15 1.65 21.63
CA LEU A 197 14.31 1.71 22.81
C LEU A 197 14.66 0.62 23.84
N ARG A 198 15.12 -0.55 23.41
CA ARG A 198 15.56 -1.64 24.31
C ARG A 198 16.77 -1.28 25.16
N LEU A 199 17.55 -0.27 24.79
CA LEU A 199 18.65 0.23 25.61
C LEU A 199 18.14 0.88 26.90
N VAL A 200 16.90 1.40 26.89
CA VAL A 200 16.31 2.15 28.02
C VAL A 200 15.10 1.41 28.62
N ILE A 201 14.35 0.68 27.81
CA ILE A 201 13.07 0.08 28.22
C ILE A 201 13.25 -1.44 28.45
N LYS A 202 13.01 -1.87 29.68
CA LYS A 202 12.85 -3.29 30.04
C LYS A 202 11.45 -3.76 29.67
N SER A 203 11.29 -5.05 29.30
CA SER A 203 10.01 -5.67 28.91
C SER A 203 9.37 -5.00 27.67
N PRO A 204 10.01 -5.09 26.48
CA PRO A 204 9.57 -4.37 25.27
C PRO A 204 8.16 -4.78 24.79
N ARG A 205 7.68 -5.99 25.11
CA ARG A 205 6.31 -6.39 24.76
C ARG A 205 5.28 -5.55 25.51
N GLU A 206 5.34 -5.51 26.85
CA GLU A 206 4.35 -4.83 27.69
C GLU A 206 4.42 -3.32 27.53
N ARG A 207 5.64 -2.76 27.40
CA ARG A 207 5.86 -1.31 27.41
C ARG A 207 5.91 -0.67 26.02
N ILE A 208 6.02 -1.47 24.95
CA ILE A 208 6.10 -0.95 23.57
C ILE A 208 5.04 -1.61 22.70
N ALA A 209 5.03 -2.95 22.56
CA ALA A 209 4.16 -3.61 21.61
C ALA A 209 2.68 -3.48 21.99
N VAL A 210 2.32 -3.60 23.28
CA VAL A 210 0.94 -3.45 23.74
C VAL A 210 0.44 -2.01 23.54
N PRO A 211 1.10 -0.95 24.02
CA PRO A 211 0.66 0.43 23.76
C PRO A 211 0.61 0.77 22.26
N ALA A 212 1.59 0.32 21.48
CA ALA A 212 1.58 0.53 20.02
C ALA A 212 0.38 -0.16 19.36
N SER A 213 0.07 -1.42 19.75
CA SER A 213 -1.10 -2.13 19.23
C SER A 213 -2.41 -1.45 19.66
N CYS A 214 -2.51 -0.91 20.87
CA CYS A 214 -3.65 -0.10 21.30
C CYS A 214 -3.81 1.16 20.42
N ALA A 215 -2.72 1.90 20.17
CA ALA A 215 -2.76 3.07 19.31
C ALA A 215 -3.18 2.72 17.88
N ILE A 216 -2.63 1.63 17.30
CA ILE A 216 -3.01 1.15 15.97
C ILE A 216 -4.50 0.78 15.93
N ALA A 217 -5.02 0.09 16.96
CA ALA A 217 -6.43 -0.29 17.05
C ALA A 217 -7.34 0.95 17.11
N ILE A 218 -6.97 1.97 17.88
CA ILE A 218 -7.73 3.22 18.01
C ILE A 218 -7.78 3.95 16.67
N VAL A 219 -6.63 4.12 15.99
CA VAL A 219 -6.58 4.79 14.68
C VAL A 219 -7.38 4.00 13.63
N GLY A 220 -7.21 2.67 13.58
CA GLY A 220 -7.97 1.82 12.67
C GLY A 220 -9.48 1.87 12.93
N ALA A 221 -9.91 1.88 14.20
CA ALA A 221 -11.33 2.03 14.58
C ALA A 221 -11.89 3.40 14.14
N TYR A 222 -11.15 4.48 14.38
CA TYR A 222 -11.51 5.80 13.91
C TYR A 222 -11.72 5.82 12.40
N TRP A 223 -10.76 5.33 11.60
CA TRP A 223 -10.89 5.26 10.15
C TRP A 223 -12.03 4.34 9.69
N THR A 224 -12.28 3.25 10.41
CA THR A 224 -13.42 2.37 10.09
C THR A 224 -14.73 3.13 10.21
N ILE A 225 -14.94 3.88 11.31
CA ILE A 225 -16.15 4.66 11.56
C ILE A 225 -16.27 5.83 10.57
N GLU A 226 -15.17 6.52 10.29
CA GLU A 226 -15.10 7.62 9.32
C GLU A 226 -15.51 7.15 7.91
N ARG A 227 -14.92 6.04 7.44
CA ARG A 227 -15.17 5.49 6.09
C ARG A 227 -16.56 4.85 5.94
N LEU A 228 -17.20 4.50 7.05
CA LEU A 228 -18.61 4.09 7.07
C LEU A 228 -19.57 5.31 7.01
N GLY A 229 -19.06 6.56 7.04
CA GLY A 229 -19.88 7.77 7.05
C GLY A 229 -20.64 7.98 8.37
N LEU A 230 -20.18 7.39 9.48
CA LEU A 230 -20.82 7.51 10.78
C LEU A 230 -20.32 8.71 11.59
N LEU A 231 -19.25 9.37 11.16
CA LEU A 231 -18.79 10.66 11.66
C LEU A 231 -19.26 11.70 10.65
N GLY A 232 -20.49 12.20 10.82
CA GLY A 232 -21.21 13.09 9.92
C GLY A 232 -20.52 14.39 9.55
#